data_ddabae4800f8e990c5188df29f5a3318
#
_entry.id   ddabae4800f8e990c5188df29f5a3318
#
_cell.length_a   1.000
_cell.length_b   1.000
_cell.length_c   1.000
_cell.angle_alpha   90.00
_cell.angle_beta   90.00
_cell.angle_gamma   90.00
#
_symmetry.space_group_name_H-M   'P 1'
#
loop_
_entity.id
_entity.type
_entity.pdbx_description
1 polymer ?
#
loop_
_entity_poly.entity_id
_entity_poly.type
_entity_poly.pdbx_seq_one_letter_code
_entity_poly.pdbx_strand_id
1 'polypeptide(L)'
;MSNYQYDLVVIGSGPAGEGATMNAVKQGWRVAVVDERSLAGGNCTHLGTIPSKALRQSIRRMMQYNTMPMFRAVGEPRWFSFPEVMKAADDVITKQVQGRTKGYARYRVNMHTGRAKFIGSNEISVTNSDGKVSTISSKNFLLATGSRPYRPDDIDFNNPNIFDSDTILKLDHTPRNIIIYGAGVIGCEYASIFSGLDTRVDLVNTREWLMSFLDDEISDALSYHLRDLNVMVRHNEEYESVTTHENGVTLELKSGKRIHGEALLWCNGRSGNTRNMGLEDIGLDVDSRGQIQVNKDYQTAVPHIYAAGDVIGWPALAGAAYDQGRFAASHMCGMTDQYRVDDVATGIWTIPEISFVGKNERELTEQKIPYEIGRAYFKDTARAH
;
A
#
# COMPACT_ATOMS: atom_id res chain seq x y z
N MET A 1 4.69 -6.12 40.21
CA MET A 1 5.52 -5.64 39.06
C MET A 1 5.35 -6.67 37.95
N SER A 2 5.09 -6.27 36.72
CA SER A 2 4.92 -7.25 35.63
C SER A 2 6.24 -7.96 35.39
N ASN A 3 6.20 -9.30 35.28
CA ASN A 3 7.38 -10.13 34.95
C ASN A 3 7.89 -9.96 33.53
N TYR A 4 7.26 -9.08 32.75
CA TYR A 4 7.57 -8.86 31.31
C TYR A 4 8.52 -7.68 31.10
N GLN A 5 9.38 -7.77 30.09
CA GLN A 5 10.30 -6.69 29.71
C GLN A 5 9.53 -5.45 29.22
N TYR A 6 8.43 -5.67 28.47
CA TYR A 6 7.59 -4.60 27.89
C TYR A 6 6.11 -4.80 28.23
N ASP A 7 5.38 -3.70 28.23
CA ASP A 7 3.92 -3.71 28.35
C ASP A 7 3.27 -3.95 26.99
N LEU A 8 3.95 -3.50 25.91
CA LEU A 8 3.57 -3.74 24.52
C LEU A 8 4.82 -3.97 23.64
N VAL A 9 4.78 -5.02 22.83
CA VAL A 9 5.69 -5.20 21.69
C VAL A 9 4.89 -5.05 20.39
N VAL A 10 5.35 -4.14 19.52
CA VAL A 10 4.78 -3.89 18.22
C VAL A 10 5.68 -4.53 17.15
N ILE A 11 5.12 -5.41 16.32
CA ILE A 11 5.85 -6.09 15.25
C ILE A 11 5.52 -5.40 13.94
N GLY A 12 6.44 -4.59 13.43
CA GLY A 12 6.29 -3.73 12.25
C GLY A 12 6.20 -2.23 12.62
N SER A 13 7.02 -1.40 11.99
CA SER A 13 7.13 0.05 12.22
C SER A 13 6.35 0.89 11.19
N GLY A 14 5.46 0.26 10.42
CA GLY A 14 4.57 0.93 9.49
C GLY A 14 3.50 1.79 10.20
N PRO A 15 2.56 2.41 9.45
CA PRO A 15 1.55 3.30 10.03
C PRO A 15 0.79 2.71 11.21
N ALA A 16 0.34 1.45 11.14
CA ALA A 16 -0.35 0.79 12.25
C ALA A 16 0.54 0.67 13.49
N GLY A 17 1.78 0.22 13.29
CA GLY A 17 2.75 0.12 14.38
C GLY A 17 3.10 1.48 14.97
N GLU A 18 3.26 2.52 14.14
CA GLU A 18 3.51 3.90 14.59
C GLU A 18 2.35 4.42 15.43
N GLY A 19 1.10 4.24 14.95
CA GLY A 19 -0.11 4.67 15.66
C GLY A 19 -0.23 4.04 17.05
N ALA A 20 -0.02 2.72 17.14
CA ALA A 20 -0.06 2.00 18.39
C ALA A 20 1.09 2.41 19.35
N THR A 21 2.31 2.45 18.82
CA THR A 21 3.50 2.82 19.61
C THR A 21 3.33 4.20 20.22
N MET A 22 2.95 5.19 19.40
CA MET A 22 2.81 6.58 19.85
C MET A 22 1.67 6.76 20.83
N ASN A 23 0.60 5.97 20.73
CA ASN A 23 -0.48 6.01 21.71
C ASN A 23 -0.03 5.38 23.03
N ALA A 24 0.51 4.17 23.00
CA ALA A 24 0.91 3.44 24.22
C ALA A 24 1.99 4.16 25.03
N VAL A 25 3.02 4.75 24.36
CA VAL A 25 4.06 5.50 25.10
C VAL A 25 3.53 6.76 25.75
N LYS A 26 2.52 7.42 25.18
CA LYS A 26 1.85 8.58 25.80
C LYS A 26 1.03 8.19 27.03
N GLN A 27 0.63 6.93 27.14
CA GLN A 27 -0.02 6.36 28.32
C GLN A 27 0.99 5.84 29.37
N GLY A 28 2.29 6.06 29.14
CA GLY A 28 3.36 5.67 30.06
C GLY A 28 3.78 4.21 29.96
N TRP A 29 3.37 3.49 28.91
CA TRP A 29 3.76 2.09 28.71
C TRP A 29 5.19 1.96 28.21
N ARG A 30 5.87 0.88 28.64
CA ARG A 30 7.16 0.46 28.09
C ARG A 30 6.91 -0.26 26.77
N VAL A 31 7.33 0.35 25.66
CA VAL A 31 7.05 -0.15 24.31
C VAL A 31 8.35 -0.49 23.59
N ALA A 32 8.37 -1.66 22.94
CA ALA A 32 9.37 -2.01 21.94
C ALA A 32 8.72 -2.14 20.57
N VAL A 33 9.46 -1.77 19.52
CA VAL A 33 9.10 -2.00 18.12
C VAL A 33 10.13 -2.96 17.53
N VAL A 34 9.66 -4.01 16.87
CA VAL A 34 10.50 -4.95 16.12
C VAL A 34 10.22 -4.76 14.63
N ASP A 35 11.23 -4.52 13.82
CA ASP A 35 11.12 -4.41 12.37
C ASP A 35 12.33 -5.05 11.68
N GLU A 36 12.11 -5.67 10.53
CA GLU A 36 13.21 -6.24 9.73
C GLU A 36 14.17 -5.15 9.21
N ARG A 37 13.67 -3.93 9.01
CA ARG A 37 14.47 -2.77 8.61
C ARG A 37 14.95 -2.01 9.84
N SER A 38 16.17 -1.50 9.75
CA SER A 38 16.74 -0.61 10.78
C SER A 38 16.11 0.79 10.79
N LEU A 39 15.37 1.13 9.73
CA LEU A 39 14.72 2.43 9.56
C LEU A 39 13.21 2.28 9.69
N ALA A 40 12.60 3.09 10.56
CA ALA A 40 11.17 3.10 10.81
C ALA A 40 10.35 3.58 9.58
N GLY A 41 9.08 3.12 9.50
CA GLY A 41 8.10 3.59 8.52
C GLY A 41 7.47 2.48 7.67
N GLY A 42 8.01 1.26 7.72
CA GLY A 42 7.46 0.09 7.02
C GLY A 42 7.36 0.29 5.49
N ASN A 43 6.62 -0.59 4.84
CA ASN A 43 6.42 -0.53 3.37
C ASN A 43 5.77 0.77 2.91
N CYS A 44 4.88 1.37 3.70
CA CYS A 44 4.24 2.65 3.38
C CYS A 44 5.27 3.74 3.07
N THR A 45 6.34 3.85 3.85
CA THR A 45 7.37 4.88 3.69
C THR A 45 8.42 4.51 2.66
N HIS A 46 8.80 3.23 2.59
CA HIS A 46 9.96 2.80 1.81
C HIS A 46 9.63 2.25 0.42
N LEU A 47 8.46 1.63 0.22
CA LEU A 47 8.14 0.87 -1.00
C LEU A 47 6.75 1.18 -1.59
N GLY A 48 5.85 1.79 -0.82
CA GLY A 48 4.45 1.92 -1.25
C GLY A 48 4.00 3.36 -1.37
N THR A 49 3.22 3.80 -0.39
CA THR A 49 2.47 5.07 -0.43
C THR A 49 3.35 6.30 -0.65
N ILE A 50 4.40 6.48 0.13
CA ILE A 50 5.22 7.71 0.05
C ILE A 50 5.97 7.80 -1.29
N PRO A 51 6.72 6.77 -1.75
CA PRO A 51 7.42 6.83 -3.02
C PRO A 51 6.49 7.06 -4.21
N SER A 52 5.40 6.28 -4.32
CA SER A 52 4.49 6.36 -5.46
C SER A 52 3.75 7.70 -5.54
N LYS A 53 3.36 8.29 -4.39
CA LYS A 53 2.69 9.60 -4.38
C LYS A 53 3.66 10.75 -4.68
N ALA A 54 4.91 10.66 -4.21
CA ALA A 54 5.96 11.61 -4.55
C ALA A 54 6.28 11.53 -6.06
N LEU A 55 6.45 10.33 -6.61
CA LEU A 55 6.64 10.07 -8.04
C LEU A 55 5.47 10.66 -8.85
N ARG A 56 4.23 10.28 -8.51
CA ARG A 56 3.02 10.79 -9.17
C ARG A 56 2.97 12.33 -9.17
N GLN A 57 3.29 12.97 -8.04
CA GLN A 57 3.25 14.43 -7.93
C GLN A 57 4.28 15.10 -8.84
N SER A 58 5.47 14.54 -8.96
CA SER A 58 6.52 15.05 -9.85
C SER A 58 6.11 14.92 -11.32
N ILE A 59 5.53 13.78 -11.70
CA ILE A 59 5.03 13.55 -13.06
C ILE A 59 3.85 14.47 -13.39
N ARG A 60 2.90 14.65 -12.48
CA ARG A 60 1.79 15.60 -12.67
C ARG A 60 2.31 17.02 -12.93
N ARG A 61 3.31 17.48 -12.17
CA ARG A 61 3.94 18.80 -12.38
C ARG A 61 4.61 18.89 -13.75
N MET A 62 5.32 17.86 -14.19
CA MET A 62 5.91 17.78 -15.51
C MET A 62 4.85 17.86 -16.62
N MET A 63 3.77 17.09 -16.50
CA MET A 63 2.64 17.14 -17.44
C MET A 63 2.02 18.54 -17.48
N GLN A 64 1.77 19.18 -16.32
CA GLN A 64 1.25 20.54 -16.25
C GLN A 64 2.19 21.54 -16.92
N TYR A 65 3.49 21.45 -16.67
CA TYR A 65 4.48 22.32 -17.35
C TYR A 65 4.42 22.15 -18.86
N ASN A 66 4.31 20.93 -19.36
CA ASN A 66 4.30 20.63 -20.78
C ASN A 66 2.98 20.97 -21.50
N THR A 67 1.86 21.06 -20.78
CA THR A 67 0.51 21.25 -21.38
C THR A 67 -0.05 22.65 -21.17
N MET A 68 0.26 23.33 -20.08
CA MET A 68 -0.33 24.64 -19.77
C MET A 68 0.23 25.73 -20.72
N PRO A 69 -0.62 26.52 -21.36
CA PRO A 69 -0.21 27.55 -22.33
C PRO A 69 0.79 28.56 -21.76
N MET A 70 0.61 28.96 -20.49
CA MET A 70 1.49 29.90 -19.80
C MET A 70 2.94 29.40 -19.73
N PHE A 71 3.17 28.11 -19.43
CA PHE A 71 4.50 27.54 -19.38
C PHE A 71 5.09 27.29 -20.75
N ARG A 72 4.25 26.89 -21.74
CA ARG A 72 4.68 26.73 -23.14
C ARG A 72 5.14 28.04 -23.79
N ALA A 73 4.67 29.18 -23.29
CA ALA A 73 5.11 30.50 -23.75
C ALA A 73 6.53 30.89 -23.30
N VAL A 74 7.05 30.24 -22.27
CA VAL A 74 8.35 30.61 -21.66
C VAL A 74 9.43 29.53 -21.82
N GLY A 75 9.11 28.35 -22.34
CA GLY A 75 10.09 27.28 -22.53
C GLY A 75 9.58 26.11 -23.35
N GLU A 76 10.54 25.30 -23.81
CA GLU A 76 10.24 24.05 -24.51
C GLU A 76 9.77 22.96 -23.53
N PRO A 77 8.97 21.97 -24.00
CA PRO A 77 8.60 20.81 -23.18
C PRO A 77 9.82 20.12 -22.58
N ARG A 78 9.68 19.69 -21.33
CA ARG A 78 10.75 19.01 -20.58
C ARG A 78 10.27 17.64 -20.16
N TRP A 79 11.07 16.63 -20.46
CA TRP A 79 10.81 15.25 -20.10
C TRP A 79 11.95 14.73 -19.24
N PHE A 80 11.59 14.02 -18.21
CA PHE A 80 12.52 13.37 -17.28
C PHE A 80 12.31 11.87 -17.34
N SER A 81 13.37 11.10 -17.26
CA SER A 81 13.30 9.65 -17.16
C SER A 81 12.73 9.21 -15.80
N PHE A 82 12.23 7.98 -15.73
CA PHE A 82 11.72 7.41 -14.49
C PHE A 82 12.74 7.51 -13.33
N PRO A 83 14.04 7.13 -13.51
CA PRO A 83 15.04 7.29 -12.46
C PRO A 83 15.27 8.73 -12.01
N GLU A 84 15.20 9.70 -12.91
CA GLU A 84 15.35 11.13 -12.54
C GLU A 84 14.18 11.61 -11.69
N VAL A 85 12.97 11.20 -12.02
CA VAL A 85 11.77 11.54 -11.22
C VAL A 85 11.80 10.83 -9.86
N MET A 86 12.33 9.61 -9.79
CA MET A 86 12.48 8.87 -8.54
C MET A 86 13.43 9.52 -7.55
N LYS A 87 14.49 10.21 -8.01
CA LYS A 87 15.39 10.98 -7.11
C LYS A 87 14.65 12.02 -6.27
N ALA A 88 13.60 12.63 -6.82
CA ALA A 88 12.78 13.58 -6.06
C ALA A 88 11.95 12.87 -4.95
N ALA A 89 11.61 11.59 -5.13
CA ALA A 89 10.94 10.81 -4.11
C ALA A 89 11.87 10.42 -2.94
N ASP A 90 13.16 10.18 -3.20
CA ASP A 90 14.15 9.80 -2.19
C ASP A 90 14.31 10.87 -1.09
N ASP A 91 14.27 12.14 -1.45
CA ASP A 91 14.30 13.26 -0.49
C ASP A 91 13.08 13.24 0.45
N VAL A 92 11.91 12.91 -0.08
CA VAL A 92 10.68 12.83 0.70
C VAL A 92 10.75 11.65 1.67
N ILE A 93 11.19 10.48 1.19
CA ILE A 93 11.39 9.27 2.01
C ILE A 93 12.35 9.57 3.16
N THR A 94 13.49 10.16 2.86
CA THR A 94 14.52 10.52 3.85
C THR A 94 13.96 11.42 4.96
N LYS A 95 13.23 12.48 4.61
CA LYS A 95 12.60 13.38 5.58
C LYS A 95 11.55 12.65 6.45
N GLN A 96 10.76 11.79 5.86
CA GLN A 96 9.75 11.00 6.57
C GLN A 96 10.39 10.03 7.58
N VAL A 97 11.44 9.32 7.20
CA VAL A 97 12.20 8.42 8.06
C VAL A 97 12.84 9.19 9.24
N GLN A 98 13.49 10.32 8.95
CA GLN A 98 14.10 11.16 9.99
C GLN A 98 13.08 11.66 11.02
N GLY A 99 11.88 12.06 10.56
CA GLY A 99 10.80 12.50 11.44
C GLY A 99 10.36 11.39 12.42
N ARG A 100 10.15 10.17 11.91
CA ARG A 100 9.77 9.01 12.74
C ARG A 100 10.86 8.60 13.72
N THR A 101 12.11 8.54 13.25
CA THR A 101 13.25 8.20 14.10
C THR A 101 13.40 9.19 15.26
N LYS A 102 13.27 10.51 14.99
CA LYS A 102 13.26 11.55 16.03
C LYS A 102 12.09 11.38 17.00
N GLY A 103 10.90 11.03 16.49
CA GLY A 103 9.72 10.75 17.29
C GLY A 103 9.96 9.59 18.27
N TYR A 104 10.44 8.46 17.77
CA TYR A 104 10.73 7.29 18.61
C TYR A 104 11.82 7.58 19.64
N ALA A 105 12.91 8.25 19.27
CA ALA A 105 13.96 8.65 20.18
C ALA A 105 13.43 9.57 21.32
N ARG A 106 12.58 10.55 20.97
CA ARG A 106 11.97 11.47 21.95
C ARG A 106 11.16 10.76 23.02
N TYR A 107 10.45 9.70 22.65
CA TYR A 107 9.63 8.92 23.57
C TYR A 107 10.34 7.67 24.10
N ARG A 108 11.65 7.52 23.86
CA ARG A 108 12.48 6.40 24.33
C ARG A 108 11.93 5.03 23.91
N VAL A 109 11.38 4.94 22.71
CA VAL A 109 10.92 3.68 22.14
C VAL A 109 12.13 2.82 21.80
N ASN A 110 12.16 1.57 22.27
CA ASN A 110 13.21 0.63 21.94
C ASN A 110 12.93 -0.02 20.59
N MET A 111 13.76 0.25 19.58
CA MET A 111 13.70 -0.42 18.28
C MET A 111 14.67 -1.62 18.26
N HIS A 112 14.14 -2.78 17.89
CA HIS A 112 14.90 -4.00 17.66
C HIS A 112 14.84 -4.34 16.16
N THR A 113 16.00 -4.37 15.51
CA THR A 113 16.09 -4.74 14.10
C THR A 113 16.22 -6.23 13.95
N GLY A 114 15.28 -6.85 13.24
CA GLY A 114 15.28 -8.28 12.97
C GLY A 114 13.90 -8.85 12.71
N ARG A 115 13.88 -10.12 12.38
CA ARG A 115 12.67 -10.89 12.13
C ARG A 115 12.12 -11.48 13.41
N ALA A 116 10.88 -11.14 13.75
CA ALA A 116 10.17 -11.66 14.92
C ALA A 116 9.53 -13.02 14.62
N LYS A 117 9.64 -13.95 15.58
CA LYS A 117 8.90 -15.22 15.58
C LYS A 117 8.42 -15.51 17.00
N PHE A 118 7.15 -15.86 17.19
CA PHE A 118 6.64 -16.32 18.46
C PHE A 118 7.30 -17.65 18.84
N ILE A 119 7.75 -17.75 20.08
CA ILE A 119 8.31 -18.95 20.73
C ILE A 119 7.49 -19.34 21.96
N GLY A 120 6.48 -18.57 22.28
CA GLY A 120 5.51 -18.74 23.33
C GLY A 120 4.46 -17.66 23.27
N SER A 121 3.37 -17.76 24.03
CA SER A 121 2.25 -16.82 23.99
C SER A 121 2.65 -15.37 24.34
N ASN A 122 3.66 -15.20 25.21
CA ASN A 122 4.14 -13.91 25.68
C ASN A 122 5.61 -13.65 25.35
N GLU A 123 6.18 -14.44 24.43
CA GLU A 123 7.60 -14.35 24.05
C GLU A 123 7.79 -14.47 22.55
N ILE A 124 8.69 -13.62 22.01
CA ILE A 124 9.16 -13.70 20.64
C ILE A 124 10.69 -13.83 20.61
N SER A 125 11.20 -14.56 19.63
CA SER A 125 12.59 -14.46 19.20
C SER A 125 12.72 -13.39 18.12
N VAL A 126 13.79 -12.61 18.15
CA VAL A 126 14.15 -11.62 17.15
C VAL A 126 15.49 -12.02 16.55
N THR A 127 15.52 -12.38 15.27
CA THR A 127 16.74 -12.77 14.54
C THR A 127 17.17 -11.60 13.66
N ASN A 128 18.36 -11.04 13.90
CA ASN A 128 18.92 -9.97 13.07
C ASN A 128 19.57 -10.51 11.77
N SER A 129 20.07 -9.59 10.93
CA SER A 129 20.76 -9.93 9.65
C SER A 129 21.98 -10.82 9.83
N ASP A 130 22.64 -10.75 10.99
CA ASP A 130 23.87 -11.51 11.27
C ASP A 130 23.55 -12.91 11.88
N GLY A 131 22.25 -13.25 11.95
CA GLY A 131 21.79 -14.52 12.53
C GLY A 131 21.78 -14.55 14.07
N LYS A 132 22.08 -13.44 14.73
CA LYS A 132 22.02 -13.35 16.20
C LYS A 132 20.57 -13.32 16.65
N VAL A 133 20.24 -14.17 17.61
CA VAL A 133 18.90 -14.29 18.18
C VAL A 133 18.84 -13.63 19.57
N SER A 134 17.81 -12.84 19.80
CA SER A 134 17.47 -12.32 21.12
C SER A 134 16.02 -12.64 21.45
N THR A 135 15.70 -12.80 22.72
CA THR A 135 14.33 -13.07 23.20
C THR A 135 13.75 -11.83 23.86
N ILE A 136 12.50 -11.54 23.54
CA ILE A 136 11.75 -10.40 24.09
C ILE A 136 10.42 -10.91 24.64
N SER A 137 10.11 -10.54 25.90
CA SER A 137 8.83 -10.84 26.53
C SER A 137 7.94 -9.62 26.68
N SER A 138 6.63 -9.78 26.48
CA SER A 138 5.66 -8.70 26.60
C SER A 138 4.33 -9.15 27.18
N LYS A 139 3.66 -8.20 27.83
CA LYS A 139 2.28 -8.40 28.29
C LYS A 139 1.30 -8.45 27.12
N ASN A 140 1.48 -7.58 26.11
CA ASN A 140 0.64 -7.49 24.92
C ASN A 140 1.51 -7.44 23.65
N PHE A 141 0.94 -7.86 22.53
CA PHE A 141 1.56 -7.76 21.21
C PHE A 141 0.61 -7.10 20.22
N LEU A 142 1.17 -6.31 19.28
CA LEU A 142 0.49 -5.86 18.08
C LEU A 142 1.21 -6.37 16.85
N LEU A 143 0.51 -7.14 16.02
CA LEU A 143 0.94 -7.56 14.70
C LEU A 143 0.61 -6.46 13.69
N ALA A 144 1.61 -5.69 13.28
CA ALA A 144 1.52 -4.58 12.32
C ALA A 144 2.46 -4.81 11.13
N THR A 145 2.61 -6.06 10.73
CA THR A 145 3.59 -6.54 9.75
C THR A 145 3.27 -6.16 8.32
N GLY A 146 2.05 -5.65 8.09
CA GLY A 146 1.62 -5.17 6.78
C GLY A 146 1.42 -6.28 5.75
N SER A 147 1.64 -5.95 4.49
CA SER A 147 1.44 -6.84 3.35
C SER A 147 2.58 -6.74 2.34
N ARG A 148 2.65 -7.71 1.45
CA ARG A 148 3.55 -7.77 0.29
C ARG A 148 2.75 -7.99 -0.99
N PRO A 149 3.27 -7.65 -2.18
CA PRO A 149 2.66 -8.03 -3.45
C PRO A 149 2.45 -9.55 -3.53
N TYR A 150 1.31 -9.95 -4.08
CA TYR A 150 1.10 -11.36 -4.42
C TYR A 150 1.90 -11.70 -5.67
N ARG A 151 2.70 -12.76 -5.59
CA ARG A 151 3.49 -13.31 -6.69
C ARG A 151 3.03 -14.74 -6.93
N PRO A 152 2.44 -15.04 -8.09
CA PRO A 152 2.16 -16.42 -8.46
C PRO A 152 3.47 -17.21 -8.70
N ASP A 153 3.43 -18.50 -8.41
CA ASP A 153 4.63 -19.36 -8.43
C ASP A 153 5.14 -19.66 -9.85
N ASP A 154 4.29 -19.47 -10.85
CA ASP A 154 4.57 -19.70 -12.28
C ASP A 154 5.18 -18.49 -13.01
N ILE A 155 5.40 -17.37 -12.29
CA ILE A 155 6.04 -16.16 -12.84
C ILE A 155 7.38 -15.92 -12.13
N ASP A 156 8.45 -15.81 -12.92
CA ASP A 156 9.80 -15.54 -12.40
C ASP A 156 10.04 -14.05 -12.13
N PHE A 157 9.82 -13.61 -10.89
CA PHE A 157 10.09 -12.24 -10.43
C PHE A 157 11.59 -11.92 -10.21
N ASN A 158 12.51 -12.84 -10.51
CA ASN A 158 13.94 -12.53 -10.58
C ASN A 158 14.35 -12.01 -11.97
N ASN A 159 13.46 -12.15 -12.97
CA ASN A 159 13.70 -11.59 -14.29
C ASN A 159 13.70 -10.04 -14.22
N PRO A 160 14.70 -9.35 -14.82
CA PRO A 160 14.85 -7.89 -14.75
C PRO A 160 13.72 -7.11 -15.42
N ASN A 161 12.88 -7.75 -16.24
CA ASN A 161 11.76 -7.12 -16.94
C ASN A 161 10.39 -7.39 -16.25
N ILE A 162 10.38 -8.13 -15.11
CA ILE A 162 9.15 -8.45 -14.37
C ILE A 162 9.20 -7.82 -12.99
N PHE A 163 8.23 -6.96 -12.72
CA PHE A 163 8.14 -6.16 -11.51
C PHE A 163 6.82 -6.40 -10.78
N ASP A 164 6.83 -6.17 -9.49
CA ASP A 164 5.66 -5.89 -8.67
C ASP A 164 5.70 -4.45 -8.16
N SER A 165 4.70 -4.04 -7.36
CA SER A 165 4.61 -2.68 -6.83
C SER A 165 5.76 -2.26 -5.91
N ASP A 166 6.50 -3.21 -5.35
CA ASP A 166 7.64 -2.93 -4.46
C ASP A 166 8.96 -2.84 -5.27
N THR A 167 9.08 -3.61 -6.35
CA THR A 167 10.30 -3.69 -7.17
C THR A 167 10.33 -2.70 -8.31
N ILE A 168 9.18 -2.24 -8.81
CA ILE A 168 9.09 -1.26 -9.91
C ILE A 168 9.80 0.07 -9.59
N LEU A 169 9.90 0.43 -8.32
CA LEU A 169 10.61 1.63 -7.88
C LEU A 169 12.13 1.61 -8.17
N LYS A 170 12.67 0.42 -8.50
CA LYS A 170 14.08 0.21 -8.87
C LYS A 170 14.32 0.19 -10.36
N LEU A 171 13.30 0.49 -11.16
CA LEU A 171 13.40 0.55 -12.61
C LEU A 171 14.46 1.58 -13.01
N ASP A 172 15.45 1.17 -13.80
CA ASP A 172 16.65 1.95 -14.13
C ASP A 172 16.54 2.77 -15.41
N HIS A 173 15.44 2.63 -16.13
CA HIS A 173 15.12 3.37 -17.34
C HIS A 173 13.62 3.66 -17.45
N THR A 174 13.21 4.45 -18.44
CA THR A 174 11.80 4.62 -18.79
C THR A 174 11.48 3.67 -19.95
N PRO A 175 10.61 2.65 -19.75
CA PRO A 175 10.29 1.72 -20.82
C PRO A 175 9.44 2.41 -21.90
N ARG A 176 9.62 2.05 -23.16
CA ARG A 176 8.77 2.54 -24.26
C ARG A 176 7.35 2.00 -24.16
N ASN A 177 7.23 0.78 -23.66
CA ASN A 177 5.94 0.16 -23.40
C ASN A 177 5.99 -0.73 -22.15
N ILE A 178 4.90 -0.73 -21.39
CA ILE A 178 4.74 -1.52 -20.17
C ILE A 178 3.39 -2.23 -20.16
N ILE A 179 3.40 -3.48 -19.73
CA ILE A 179 2.18 -4.23 -19.43
C ILE A 179 1.91 -4.09 -17.93
N ILE A 180 0.71 -3.72 -17.55
CA ILE A 180 0.28 -3.69 -16.15
C ILE A 180 -0.85 -4.71 -15.98
N TYR A 181 -0.59 -5.78 -15.23
CA TYR A 181 -1.58 -6.81 -14.94
C TYR A 181 -2.22 -6.60 -13.57
N GLY A 182 -3.54 -6.34 -13.58
CA GLY A 182 -4.33 -5.99 -12.40
C GLY A 182 -4.68 -4.50 -12.35
N ALA A 183 -5.93 -4.17 -12.72
CA ALA A 183 -6.46 -2.80 -12.79
C ALA A 183 -7.17 -2.36 -11.49
N GLY A 184 -6.61 -2.73 -10.35
CA GLY A 184 -6.95 -2.17 -9.04
C GLY A 184 -6.32 -0.79 -8.83
N VAL A 185 -6.37 -0.28 -7.59
CA VAL A 185 -5.82 1.05 -7.23
C VAL A 185 -4.36 1.19 -7.70
N ILE A 186 -3.51 0.24 -7.35
CA ILE A 186 -2.07 0.29 -7.68
C ILE A 186 -1.86 0.28 -9.19
N GLY A 187 -2.52 -0.64 -9.91
CA GLY A 187 -2.36 -0.72 -11.37
C GLY A 187 -2.83 0.53 -12.10
N CYS A 188 -3.97 1.11 -11.72
CA CYS A 188 -4.47 2.36 -12.30
C CYS A 188 -3.58 3.57 -11.95
N GLU A 189 -3.05 3.65 -10.74
CA GLU A 189 -2.09 4.69 -10.35
C GLU A 189 -0.82 4.61 -11.22
N TYR A 190 -0.21 3.42 -11.35
CA TYR A 190 0.98 3.25 -12.19
C TYR A 190 0.68 3.42 -13.69
N ALA A 191 -0.51 3.03 -14.16
CA ALA A 191 -0.91 3.28 -15.54
C ALA A 191 -0.90 4.78 -15.86
N SER A 192 -1.47 5.62 -14.97
CA SER A 192 -1.44 7.07 -15.15
C SER A 192 -0.03 7.67 -15.00
N ILE A 193 0.82 7.11 -14.13
CA ILE A 193 2.22 7.51 -13.93
C ILE A 193 3.04 7.25 -15.19
N PHE A 194 3.02 6.02 -15.72
CA PHE A 194 3.80 5.66 -16.91
C PHE A 194 3.30 6.36 -18.18
N SER A 195 1.99 6.49 -18.32
CA SER A 195 1.43 7.31 -19.40
C SER A 195 1.89 8.77 -19.34
N GLY A 196 1.99 9.35 -18.13
CA GLY A 196 2.55 10.69 -17.92
C GLY A 196 4.04 10.82 -18.26
N LEU A 197 4.76 9.72 -18.44
CA LEU A 197 6.15 9.63 -18.90
C LEU A 197 6.26 9.32 -20.40
N ASP A 198 5.15 9.39 -21.15
CA ASP A 198 5.07 9.03 -22.58
C ASP A 198 5.35 7.54 -22.84
N THR A 199 5.16 6.69 -21.83
CA THR A 199 5.23 5.24 -21.97
C THR A 199 3.88 4.70 -22.48
N ARG A 200 3.89 3.85 -23.50
CA ARG A 200 2.69 3.13 -23.93
C ARG A 200 2.31 2.08 -22.86
N VAL A 201 1.07 2.12 -22.40
CA VAL A 201 0.58 1.25 -21.32
C VAL A 201 -0.52 0.33 -21.83
N ASP A 202 -0.35 -0.99 -21.62
CA ASP A 202 -1.41 -1.99 -21.72
C ASP A 202 -1.85 -2.38 -20.30
N LEU A 203 -3.03 -1.91 -19.87
CA LEU A 203 -3.63 -2.19 -18.57
C LEU A 203 -4.60 -3.35 -18.67
N VAL A 204 -4.27 -4.49 -18.10
CA VAL A 204 -5.09 -5.71 -18.15
C VAL A 204 -5.93 -5.83 -16.89
N ASN A 205 -7.25 -5.89 -17.08
CA ASN A 205 -8.25 -6.00 -16.04
C ASN A 205 -9.01 -7.32 -16.15
N THR A 206 -9.00 -8.12 -15.09
CA THR A 206 -9.74 -9.39 -15.02
C THR A 206 -11.25 -9.23 -14.84
N ARG A 207 -11.71 -7.99 -14.59
CA ARG A 207 -13.11 -7.65 -14.34
C ARG A 207 -13.66 -6.78 -15.48
N GLU A 208 -14.99 -6.62 -15.48
CA GLU A 208 -15.70 -5.75 -16.42
C GLU A 208 -15.40 -4.27 -16.16
N TRP A 209 -15.32 -3.86 -14.89
CA TRP A 209 -15.16 -2.45 -14.48
C TRP A 209 -13.84 -2.22 -13.76
N LEU A 210 -13.27 -1.03 -13.92
CA LEU A 210 -12.15 -0.57 -13.10
C LEU A 210 -12.67 -0.27 -11.69
N MET A 211 -11.95 -0.74 -10.66
CA MET A 211 -12.25 -0.37 -9.26
C MET A 211 -13.74 -0.44 -8.92
N SER A 212 -14.35 -1.61 -9.02
CA SER A 212 -15.79 -1.86 -8.85
C SER A 212 -16.40 -1.42 -7.50
N PHE A 213 -15.60 -0.95 -6.56
CA PHE A 213 -16.02 -0.36 -5.30
C PHE A 213 -16.33 1.15 -5.39
N LEU A 214 -16.09 1.78 -6.53
CA LEU A 214 -16.51 3.14 -6.84
C LEU A 214 -17.90 3.16 -7.47
N ASP A 215 -18.52 4.35 -7.52
CA ASP A 215 -19.68 4.57 -8.38
C ASP A 215 -19.33 4.32 -9.85
N ASP A 216 -20.28 3.79 -10.59
CA ASP A 216 -20.10 3.44 -12.01
C ASP A 216 -19.66 4.64 -12.84
N GLU A 217 -20.28 5.81 -12.62
CA GLU A 217 -19.94 7.07 -13.28
C GLU A 217 -18.47 7.46 -13.07
N ILE A 218 -17.92 7.22 -11.85
CA ILE A 218 -16.52 7.52 -11.55
C ILE A 218 -15.57 6.50 -12.20
N SER A 219 -15.95 5.22 -12.21
CA SER A 219 -15.17 4.16 -12.89
C SER A 219 -15.11 4.39 -14.40
N ASP A 220 -16.20 4.80 -15.02
CA ASP A 220 -16.28 5.15 -16.42
C ASP A 220 -15.45 6.39 -16.74
N ALA A 221 -15.56 7.45 -15.94
CA ALA A 221 -14.75 8.65 -16.09
C ALA A 221 -13.26 8.35 -16.03
N LEU A 222 -12.82 7.49 -15.08
CA LEU A 222 -11.43 7.06 -15.00
C LEU A 222 -11.01 6.30 -16.27
N SER A 223 -11.83 5.37 -16.74
CA SER A 223 -11.55 4.59 -17.94
C SER A 223 -11.38 5.50 -19.17
N TYR A 224 -12.21 6.52 -19.28
CA TYR A 224 -12.10 7.56 -20.33
C TYR A 224 -10.79 8.33 -20.21
N HIS A 225 -10.46 8.85 -19.04
CA HIS A 225 -9.22 9.61 -18.83
C HIS A 225 -7.96 8.77 -19.10
N LEU A 226 -7.94 7.51 -18.71
CA LEU A 226 -6.81 6.63 -19.00
C LEU A 226 -6.65 6.42 -20.51
N ARG A 227 -7.75 6.25 -21.26
CA ARG A 227 -7.72 6.13 -22.73
C ARG A 227 -7.27 7.41 -23.41
N ASP A 228 -7.70 8.58 -22.94
CA ASP A 228 -7.23 9.89 -23.42
C ASP A 228 -5.73 10.08 -23.19
N LEU A 229 -5.18 9.44 -22.17
CA LEU A 229 -3.75 9.35 -21.90
C LEU A 229 -3.04 8.22 -22.66
N ASN A 230 -3.66 7.64 -23.71
CA ASN A 230 -3.14 6.54 -24.52
C ASN A 230 -2.91 5.22 -23.76
N VAL A 231 -3.60 5.00 -22.63
CA VAL A 231 -3.61 3.69 -21.96
C VAL A 231 -4.59 2.76 -22.67
N MET A 232 -4.11 1.61 -23.13
CA MET A 232 -4.96 0.54 -23.65
C MET A 232 -5.53 -0.27 -22.50
N VAL A 233 -6.80 -0.03 -22.16
CA VAL A 233 -7.50 -0.79 -21.11
C VAL A 233 -8.16 -2.03 -21.72
N ARG A 234 -7.82 -3.20 -21.20
CA ARG A 234 -8.33 -4.53 -21.61
C ARG A 234 -9.12 -5.15 -20.47
N HIS A 235 -10.45 -5.14 -20.60
CA HIS A 235 -11.36 -5.73 -19.59
C HIS A 235 -11.61 -7.21 -19.87
N ASN A 236 -12.02 -7.96 -18.83
CA ASN A 236 -12.36 -9.38 -18.87
C ASN A 236 -11.24 -10.25 -19.45
N GLU A 237 -10.00 -9.93 -19.12
CA GLU A 237 -8.83 -10.65 -19.61
C GLU A 237 -8.06 -11.27 -18.46
N GLU A 238 -7.82 -12.56 -18.55
CA GLU A 238 -7.01 -13.31 -17.60
C GLU A 238 -5.73 -13.80 -18.29
N TYR A 239 -4.62 -13.79 -17.55
CA TYR A 239 -3.37 -14.34 -18.08
C TYR A 239 -3.43 -15.86 -18.18
N GLU A 240 -2.74 -16.39 -19.17
CA GLU A 240 -2.48 -17.80 -19.37
C GLU A 240 -1.02 -18.11 -19.03
N SER A 241 -0.10 -17.32 -19.57
CA SER A 241 1.35 -17.50 -19.33
C SER A 241 2.11 -16.19 -19.51
N VAL A 242 3.34 -16.17 -18.98
CA VAL A 242 4.32 -15.09 -19.17
C VAL A 242 5.59 -15.70 -19.75
N THR A 243 5.97 -15.23 -20.93
CA THR A 243 7.22 -15.64 -21.59
C THR A 243 8.21 -14.48 -21.58
N THR A 244 9.44 -14.73 -21.17
CA THR A 244 10.51 -13.74 -21.11
C THR A 244 11.41 -13.81 -22.35
N HIS A 245 11.88 -12.65 -22.80
CA HIS A 245 12.79 -12.47 -23.92
C HIS A 245 13.99 -11.62 -23.48
N GLU A 246 15.02 -11.54 -24.31
CA GLU A 246 16.21 -10.72 -24.03
C GLU A 246 15.84 -9.25 -23.74
N ASN A 247 14.88 -8.70 -24.47
CA ASN A 247 14.50 -7.29 -24.40
C ASN A 247 13.03 -7.08 -23.98
N GLY A 248 12.47 -7.94 -23.12
CA GLY A 248 11.10 -7.75 -22.65
C GLY A 248 10.35 -9.02 -22.32
N VAL A 249 9.03 -8.91 -22.32
CA VAL A 249 8.12 -9.98 -21.93
C VAL A 249 6.93 -10.07 -22.88
N THR A 250 6.38 -11.27 -23.01
CA THR A 250 5.08 -11.51 -23.65
C THR A 250 4.12 -12.05 -22.63
N LEU A 251 3.00 -11.35 -22.44
CA LEU A 251 1.87 -11.84 -21.65
C LEU A 251 0.86 -12.50 -22.61
N GLU A 252 0.62 -13.77 -22.44
CA GLU A 252 -0.42 -14.51 -23.14
C GLU A 252 -1.68 -14.53 -22.30
N LEU A 253 -2.82 -14.22 -22.92
CA LEU A 253 -4.12 -14.17 -22.27
C LEU A 253 -4.95 -15.40 -22.65
N LYS A 254 -5.83 -15.87 -21.78
CA LYS A 254 -6.74 -16.99 -22.02
C LYS A 254 -7.63 -16.78 -23.25
N SER A 255 -7.85 -15.53 -23.66
CA SER A 255 -8.55 -15.18 -24.90
C SER A 255 -7.74 -15.45 -26.19
N GLY A 256 -6.49 -15.92 -26.06
CA GLY A 256 -5.54 -16.11 -27.16
C GLY A 256 -4.79 -14.86 -27.59
N LYS A 257 -5.06 -13.69 -26.99
CA LYS A 257 -4.32 -12.46 -27.27
C LYS A 257 -2.92 -12.53 -26.66
N ARG A 258 -1.96 -11.90 -27.37
CA ARG A 258 -0.57 -11.76 -26.92
C ARG A 258 -0.20 -10.30 -26.82
N ILE A 259 0.33 -9.88 -25.69
CA ILE A 259 0.75 -8.51 -25.43
C ILE A 259 2.26 -8.51 -25.20
N HIS A 260 2.99 -7.68 -25.92
CA HIS A 260 4.45 -7.54 -25.82
C HIS A 260 4.79 -6.24 -25.09
N GLY A 261 5.69 -6.30 -24.12
CA GLY A 261 6.17 -5.16 -23.35
C GLY A 261 7.66 -5.25 -23.02
N GLU A 262 8.33 -4.10 -22.90
CA GLU A 262 9.69 -4.04 -22.34
C GLU A 262 9.68 -4.41 -20.85
N ALA A 263 8.59 -4.11 -20.15
CA ALA A 263 8.39 -4.45 -18.75
C ALA A 263 6.98 -4.98 -18.48
N LEU A 264 6.85 -5.86 -17.50
CA LEU A 264 5.59 -6.31 -16.90
C LEU A 264 5.53 -5.86 -15.44
N LEU A 265 4.51 -5.11 -15.08
CA LEU A 265 4.17 -4.77 -13.71
C LEU A 265 2.98 -5.61 -13.21
N TRP A 266 3.23 -6.47 -12.25
CA TRP A 266 2.21 -7.34 -11.66
C TRP A 266 1.56 -6.67 -10.43
N CYS A 267 0.28 -6.32 -10.54
CA CYS A 267 -0.50 -5.62 -9.50
C CYS A 267 -1.75 -6.39 -9.06
N ASN A 268 -1.75 -7.73 -9.15
CA ASN A 268 -2.93 -8.57 -8.92
C ASN A 268 -3.07 -9.03 -7.46
N GLY A 269 -3.16 -8.09 -6.54
CA GLY A 269 -3.42 -8.33 -5.14
C GLY A 269 -2.21 -8.29 -4.22
N ARG A 270 -2.49 -8.39 -2.92
CA ARG A 270 -1.49 -8.39 -1.84
C ARG A 270 -1.79 -9.52 -0.85
N SER A 271 -0.75 -9.97 -0.15
CA SER A 271 -0.82 -10.99 0.90
C SER A 271 -0.25 -10.46 2.21
N GLY A 272 -0.83 -10.84 3.33
CA GLY A 272 -0.35 -10.48 4.66
C GLY A 272 1.04 -11.04 4.95
N ASN A 273 1.82 -10.30 5.72
CA ASN A 273 3.17 -10.71 6.12
C ASN A 273 3.12 -11.50 7.43
N THR A 274 2.69 -12.76 7.35
CA THR A 274 2.51 -13.68 8.49
C THR A 274 3.34 -14.95 8.40
N ARG A 275 4.07 -15.15 7.30
CA ARG A 275 4.88 -16.37 7.08
C ARG A 275 6.00 -16.49 8.10
N ASN A 276 6.20 -17.71 8.63
CA ASN A 276 7.29 -18.08 9.55
C ASN A 276 7.30 -17.28 10.88
N MET A 277 6.15 -16.78 11.31
CA MET A 277 6.02 -16.02 12.55
C MET A 277 5.67 -16.90 13.77
N GLY A 278 5.43 -18.21 13.59
CA GLY A 278 5.03 -19.11 14.69
C GLY A 278 3.61 -18.80 15.20
N LEU A 279 2.71 -18.29 14.34
CA LEU A 279 1.35 -17.91 14.72
C LEU A 279 0.51 -19.13 15.07
N GLU A 280 0.67 -20.23 14.32
CA GLU A 280 0.00 -21.49 14.55
C GLU A 280 0.34 -22.07 15.93
N ASP A 281 1.61 -21.94 16.36
CA ASP A 281 2.10 -22.42 17.65
C ASP A 281 1.45 -21.72 18.85
N ILE A 282 0.85 -20.53 18.62
CA ILE A 282 0.16 -19.73 19.65
C ILE A 282 -1.35 -19.68 19.44
N GLY A 283 -1.89 -20.49 18.52
CA GLY A 283 -3.33 -20.60 18.27
C GLY A 283 -3.91 -19.46 17.42
N LEU A 284 -3.10 -18.85 16.55
CA LEU A 284 -3.56 -17.87 15.57
C LEU A 284 -3.53 -18.43 14.16
N ASP A 285 -4.71 -18.58 13.56
CA ASP A 285 -4.89 -18.95 12.17
C ASP A 285 -4.85 -17.72 11.27
N VAL A 286 -4.44 -17.94 10.03
CA VAL A 286 -4.46 -16.95 8.95
C VAL A 286 -5.26 -17.49 7.76
N ASP A 287 -5.85 -16.59 6.98
CA ASP A 287 -6.56 -17.00 5.76
C ASP A 287 -5.59 -17.38 4.61
N SER A 288 -6.14 -17.77 3.47
CA SER A 288 -5.37 -18.15 2.27
C SER A 288 -4.48 -17.04 1.72
N ARG A 289 -4.74 -15.78 2.10
CA ARG A 289 -3.92 -14.61 1.75
C ARG A 289 -2.96 -14.20 2.88
N GLY A 290 -2.88 -14.98 3.97
CA GLY A 290 -2.03 -14.68 5.12
C GLY A 290 -2.57 -13.51 5.96
N GLN A 291 -3.88 -13.23 5.93
CA GLN A 291 -4.50 -12.18 6.72
C GLN A 291 -4.98 -12.72 8.07
N ILE A 292 -4.89 -11.91 9.11
CA ILE A 292 -5.29 -12.24 10.47
C ILE A 292 -6.69 -11.72 10.73
N GLN A 293 -7.58 -12.58 11.25
CA GLN A 293 -8.91 -12.18 11.66
C GLN A 293 -8.88 -11.46 13.01
N VAL A 294 -9.63 -10.37 13.12
CA VAL A 294 -9.75 -9.56 14.34
C VAL A 294 -11.21 -9.19 14.61
N ASN A 295 -11.52 -8.92 15.87
CA ASN A 295 -12.80 -8.35 16.25
C ASN A 295 -12.83 -6.81 16.01
N LYS A 296 -13.94 -6.16 16.38
CA LYS A 296 -14.12 -4.70 16.25
C LYS A 296 -13.07 -3.86 16.97
N ASP A 297 -12.39 -4.42 17.96
CA ASP A 297 -11.37 -3.76 18.79
C ASP A 297 -9.95 -4.10 18.33
N TYR A 298 -9.82 -4.71 17.13
CA TYR A 298 -8.56 -5.20 16.53
C TYR A 298 -7.87 -6.31 17.33
N GLN A 299 -8.58 -6.96 18.25
CA GLN A 299 -8.09 -8.09 19.02
C GLN A 299 -8.25 -9.39 18.22
N THR A 300 -7.24 -10.24 18.26
CA THR A 300 -7.26 -11.56 17.63
C THR A 300 -8.00 -12.58 18.50
N ALA A 301 -8.01 -13.85 18.09
CA ALA A 301 -8.51 -14.95 18.93
C ALA A 301 -7.71 -15.12 20.23
N VAL A 302 -6.47 -14.63 20.30
CA VAL A 302 -5.63 -14.64 21.50
C VAL A 302 -5.74 -13.28 22.20
N PRO A 303 -6.31 -13.20 23.42
CA PRO A 303 -6.76 -11.95 24.05
C PRO A 303 -5.72 -10.85 24.24
N HIS A 304 -4.44 -11.17 24.36
CA HIS A 304 -3.35 -10.20 24.52
C HIS A 304 -2.59 -9.90 23.22
N ILE A 305 -3.06 -10.45 22.09
CA ILE A 305 -2.48 -10.25 20.76
C ILE A 305 -3.50 -9.55 19.88
N TYR A 306 -3.08 -8.46 19.28
CA TYR A 306 -3.85 -7.62 18.38
C TYR A 306 -3.21 -7.59 16.99
N ALA A 307 -3.98 -7.24 15.98
CA ALA A 307 -3.45 -7.03 14.63
C ALA A 307 -4.09 -5.79 14.00
N ALA A 308 -3.32 -5.03 13.21
CA ALA A 308 -3.79 -3.82 12.56
C ALA A 308 -3.00 -3.50 11.28
N GLY A 309 -3.61 -2.73 10.39
CA GLY A 309 -3.07 -2.38 9.08
C GLY A 309 -3.28 -3.49 8.05
N ASP A 310 -2.49 -3.47 6.98
CA ASP A 310 -2.69 -4.37 5.84
C ASP A 310 -2.67 -5.87 6.17
N VAL A 311 -2.10 -6.26 7.32
CA VAL A 311 -2.08 -7.65 7.76
C VAL A 311 -3.47 -8.20 8.11
N ILE A 312 -4.45 -7.32 8.36
CA ILE A 312 -5.87 -7.69 8.56
C ILE A 312 -6.73 -7.51 7.30
N GLY A 313 -6.12 -7.08 6.19
CA GLY A 313 -6.80 -6.88 4.91
C GLY A 313 -7.38 -5.49 4.71
N TRP A 314 -8.62 -5.42 4.22
CA TRP A 314 -9.33 -4.18 3.91
C TRP A 314 -9.47 -3.27 5.15
N PRO A 315 -9.33 -1.92 5.02
CA PRO A 315 -9.20 -1.13 3.78
C PRO A 315 -7.78 -0.96 3.24
N ALA A 316 -6.73 -1.47 3.89
CA ALA A 316 -5.33 -1.43 3.44
C ALA A 316 -4.83 -0.02 3.04
N LEU A 317 -5.19 0.98 3.84
CA LEU A 317 -4.83 2.39 3.67
C LEU A 317 -3.95 2.87 4.80
N ALA A 318 -2.93 3.66 4.51
CA ALA A 318 -1.98 4.14 5.52
C ALA A 318 -2.65 4.94 6.66
N GLY A 319 -3.64 5.80 6.34
CA GLY A 319 -4.41 6.55 7.35
C GLY A 319 -5.24 5.64 8.23
N ALA A 320 -6.00 4.71 7.62
CA ALA A 320 -6.77 3.71 8.35
C ALA A 320 -5.87 2.84 9.24
N ALA A 321 -4.74 2.37 8.71
CA ALA A 321 -3.79 1.56 9.45
C ALA A 321 -3.27 2.29 10.69
N TYR A 322 -2.94 3.59 10.58
CA TYR A 322 -2.52 4.41 11.72
C TYR A 322 -3.59 4.46 12.81
N ASP A 323 -4.84 4.74 12.42
CA ASP A 323 -5.96 4.79 13.37
C ASP A 323 -6.28 3.42 13.96
N GLN A 324 -6.26 2.35 13.17
CA GLN A 324 -6.43 0.97 13.67
C GLN A 324 -5.41 0.64 14.76
N GLY A 325 -4.13 0.95 14.53
CA GLY A 325 -3.08 0.76 15.53
C GLY A 325 -3.32 1.59 16.79
N ARG A 326 -3.70 2.85 16.63
CA ARG A 326 -4.03 3.75 17.73
C ARG A 326 -5.21 3.23 18.57
N PHE A 327 -6.28 2.73 17.93
CA PHE A 327 -7.43 2.16 18.61
C PHE A 327 -7.11 0.85 19.30
N ALA A 328 -6.34 -0.05 18.65
CA ALA A 328 -5.88 -1.28 19.27
C ALA A 328 -5.09 -0.99 20.58
N ALA A 329 -4.16 -0.03 20.55
CA ALA A 329 -3.42 0.38 21.74
C ALA A 329 -4.32 1.02 22.80
N SER A 330 -5.31 1.83 22.42
CA SER A 330 -6.29 2.40 23.36
C SER A 330 -7.07 1.31 24.09
N HIS A 331 -7.56 0.30 23.35
CA HIS A 331 -8.26 -0.83 23.94
C HIS A 331 -7.37 -1.61 24.90
N MET A 332 -6.11 -1.91 24.53
CA MET A 332 -5.13 -2.55 25.40
C MET A 332 -4.90 -1.78 26.71
N CYS A 333 -4.92 -0.43 26.64
CA CYS A 333 -4.77 0.47 27.79
C CYS A 333 -6.04 0.63 28.63
N GLY A 334 -7.15 -0.03 28.25
CA GLY A 334 -8.43 0.07 28.96
C GLY A 334 -9.18 1.41 28.73
N MET A 335 -8.87 2.12 27.66
CA MET A 335 -9.55 3.36 27.29
C MET A 335 -10.82 3.02 26.50
N THR A 336 -11.98 3.47 26.98
CA THR A 336 -13.29 3.14 26.39
C THR A 336 -13.89 4.25 25.54
N ASP A 337 -13.43 5.50 25.70
CA ASP A 337 -14.06 6.69 25.12
C ASP A 337 -13.37 7.17 23.85
N GLN A 338 -12.88 6.23 23.02
CA GLN A 338 -12.23 6.58 21.76
C GLN A 338 -13.26 6.63 20.62
N TYR A 339 -13.35 7.78 19.94
CA TYR A 339 -14.13 7.90 18.72
C TYR A 339 -13.44 7.10 17.60
N ARG A 340 -14.17 6.16 17.02
CA ARG A 340 -13.76 5.36 15.87
C ARG A 340 -14.41 5.93 14.61
N VAL A 341 -13.61 6.14 13.56
CA VAL A 341 -14.11 6.50 12.25
C VAL A 341 -14.44 5.22 11.51
N ASP A 342 -15.72 4.93 11.31
CA ASP A 342 -16.17 3.73 10.61
C ASP A 342 -16.05 3.92 9.08
N ASP A 343 -16.40 5.10 8.57
CA ASP A 343 -16.26 5.44 7.17
C ASP A 343 -14.90 6.10 6.90
N VAL A 344 -13.98 5.33 6.34
CA VAL A 344 -12.64 5.82 6.02
C VAL A 344 -12.61 6.48 4.66
N ALA A 345 -12.32 7.78 4.63
CA ALA A 345 -12.10 8.50 3.38
C ALA A 345 -10.91 7.88 2.61
N THR A 346 -11.16 7.47 1.39
CA THR A 346 -10.18 6.80 0.52
C THR A 346 -9.76 7.71 -0.62
N GLY A 347 -8.45 7.94 -0.74
CA GLY A 347 -7.85 8.64 -1.87
C GLY A 347 -7.18 7.65 -2.82
N ILE A 348 -7.45 7.82 -4.12
CA ILE A 348 -6.83 7.08 -5.22
C ILE A 348 -6.04 8.10 -6.04
N TRP A 349 -4.75 7.87 -6.18
CA TRP A 349 -3.81 8.86 -6.70
C TRP A 349 -3.49 8.65 -8.18
N THR A 350 -4.52 8.37 -8.97
CA THR A 350 -4.44 8.44 -10.43
C THR A 350 -4.24 9.89 -10.90
N ILE A 351 -4.07 10.12 -12.18
CA ILE A 351 -4.07 11.44 -12.81
C ILE A 351 -5.26 11.47 -13.78
N PRO A 352 -6.36 12.16 -13.41
CA PRO A 352 -6.64 12.88 -12.17
C PRO A 352 -6.87 11.98 -10.95
N GLU A 353 -6.79 12.56 -9.74
CA GLU A 353 -7.09 11.89 -8.49
C GLU A 353 -8.59 11.66 -8.27
N ILE A 354 -8.89 10.57 -7.54
CA ILE A 354 -10.24 10.20 -7.12
C ILE A 354 -10.27 10.11 -5.59
N SER A 355 -11.37 10.49 -4.98
CA SER A 355 -11.62 10.22 -3.55
C SER A 355 -13.07 9.84 -3.34
N PHE A 356 -13.31 8.97 -2.35
CA PHE A 356 -14.65 8.58 -1.96
C PHE A 356 -14.70 8.29 -0.45
N VAL A 357 -15.92 8.28 0.10
CA VAL A 357 -16.23 7.88 1.46
C VAL A 357 -17.68 7.37 1.52
N GLY A 358 -17.91 6.35 2.32
CA GLY A 358 -19.23 5.74 2.46
C GLY A 358 -19.59 4.78 1.33
N LYS A 359 -20.90 4.58 1.14
CA LYS A 359 -21.46 3.63 0.18
C LYS A 359 -21.65 4.23 -1.20
N ASN A 360 -21.49 3.40 -2.23
CA ASN A 360 -21.81 3.75 -3.62
C ASN A 360 -23.29 3.48 -3.96
N GLU A 361 -23.76 3.96 -5.12
CA GLU A 361 -25.15 3.82 -5.57
C GLU A 361 -25.54 2.33 -5.73
N ARG A 362 -24.63 1.49 -6.22
CA ARG A 362 -24.88 0.05 -6.42
C ARG A 362 -25.14 -0.64 -5.09
N GLU A 363 -24.33 -0.38 -4.07
CA GLU A 363 -24.49 -0.93 -2.72
C GLU A 363 -25.81 -0.48 -2.07
N LEU A 364 -26.21 0.77 -2.25
CA LEU A 364 -27.48 1.29 -1.75
C LEU A 364 -28.65 0.62 -2.47
N THR A 365 -28.57 0.46 -3.79
CA THR A 365 -29.60 -0.22 -4.61
C THR A 365 -29.76 -1.69 -4.20
N GLU A 366 -28.66 -2.43 -4.03
CA GLU A 366 -28.67 -3.82 -3.60
C GLU A 366 -29.28 -3.98 -2.20
N GLN A 367 -28.97 -3.03 -1.29
CA GLN A 367 -29.53 -2.98 0.07
C GLN A 367 -30.95 -2.42 0.12
N LYS A 368 -31.51 -1.99 -1.00
CA LYS A 368 -32.84 -1.35 -1.09
C LYS A 368 -32.98 -0.11 -0.19
N ILE A 369 -31.90 0.63 -0.03
CA ILE A 369 -31.88 1.90 0.71
C ILE A 369 -32.19 3.02 -0.26
N PRO A 370 -33.27 3.80 -0.05
CA PRO A 370 -33.58 4.98 -0.89
C PRO A 370 -32.45 6.03 -0.80
N TYR A 371 -32.12 6.62 -1.93
CA TYR A 371 -31.10 7.69 -2.00
C TYR A 371 -31.46 8.71 -3.08
N GLU A 372 -30.84 9.87 -2.99
CA GLU A 372 -30.87 10.92 -4.02
C GLU A 372 -29.45 11.25 -4.46
N ILE A 373 -29.31 11.70 -5.71
CA ILE A 373 -28.02 12.02 -6.32
C ILE A 373 -27.92 13.52 -6.52
N GLY A 374 -26.88 14.12 -5.95
CA GLY A 374 -26.46 15.49 -6.23
C GLY A 374 -25.13 15.51 -6.97
N ARG A 375 -25.01 16.37 -7.99
CA ARG A 375 -23.76 16.54 -8.78
C ARG A 375 -23.27 17.98 -8.69
N ALA A 376 -21.96 18.14 -8.49
CA ALA A 376 -21.26 19.42 -8.63
C ALA A 376 -20.03 19.20 -9.53
N TYR A 377 -19.79 20.10 -10.44
CA TYR A 377 -18.69 19.98 -11.39
C TYR A 377 -17.49 20.82 -10.93
N PHE A 378 -16.32 20.21 -10.86
CA PHE A 378 -15.09 20.89 -10.51
C PHE A 378 -14.76 22.05 -11.48
N LYS A 379 -15.09 21.88 -12.77
CA LYS A 379 -14.95 22.94 -13.80
C LYS A 379 -15.65 24.25 -13.47
N ASP A 380 -16.64 24.22 -12.57
CA ASP A 380 -17.41 25.42 -12.17
C ASP A 380 -16.76 26.13 -10.96
N THR A 381 -15.60 25.67 -10.51
CA THR A 381 -14.86 26.23 -9.38
C THR A 381 -13.67 27.07 -9.86
N ALA A 382 -13.24 28.06 -9.07
CA ALA A 382 -12.08 28.90 -9.39
C ALA A 382 -10.76 28.12 -9.52
N ARG A 383 -10.67 26.91 -8.95
CA ARG A 383 -9.47 26.06 -9.04
C ARG A 383 -9.39 25.21 -10.31
N ALA A 384 -10.43 25.22 -11.12
CA ALA A 384 -10.48 24.48 -12.38
C ALA A 384 -9.86 25.25 -13.56
N HIS A 385 -9.61 26.53 -13.41
CA HIS A 385 -9.10 27.45 -14.44
C HIS A 385 -7.63 27.81 -14.26
#